data_39e0c55e86c3da7039c428a88369ce1a
#
_entry.id   39e0c55e86c3da7039c428a88369ce1a
#
_cell.length_a   1.000
_cell.length_b   1.000
_cell.length_c   1.000
_cell.angle_alpha   90.00
_cell.angle_beta   90.00
_cell.angle_gamma   90.00
#
_symmetry.space_group_name_H-M   'P 1'
#
loop_
_entity.id
_entity.type
_entity.pdbx_description
1 polymer ?
#
loop_
_entity_poly.entity_id
_entity_poly.type
_entity_poly.pdbx_seq_one_letter_code
_entity_poly.pdbx_strand_id
1 'polypeptide(L)'
;MTPRLTLINRDYTRLWFGQAVSSVGDAVFSTTLVLWVATVLAKGESWAPLAVSGIVMASGVAVLVIGPLAGVFVDRWDKRATMLRSEVLRGALVAVLTVITFLPAGALPAGVWLALIYVTVLLLHAAGQFFSPARFAVLADLVTGDADRARAAGIAQATGETAWIIGPPLAAPLLFTVGLQWALLFNGLSYAVSYIAIRSIGARELGAGSARPAAARGPVERQRGALRKEFMDGLRFFAGSRFLVALLLLAVIGQFGAGALGALNVFFATDNLHADAHLYGYLGMAMGAGGITGALCGGRMVQWLGARRTTWIGLLVSGVLLVAYSRQTGFLGGVALLFAFAVPLTMLNTAMSPLLLAAAPPDYRGRVMAVFYPVTRLASMLSAALSGWLAGSVLRDVGGSLGGLRFGPVDTIIAASGLIVLLAGVFAMAALPDTGAGKAAARAGEDTAAPADQADPADPADPAGQADPAAKERQDAEVVAHHDDGELSARATDRSDDPRPTDG
;
A
#
# COMPACT_ATOMS: atom_id res chain seq x y z
N MET A 1 7.29 -9.74 37.36
CA MET A 1 7.72 -9.55 35.94
C MET A 1 6.48 -9.52 35.08
N THR A 2 6.03 -8.34 34.65
CA THR A 2 4.89 -8.20 33.72
C THR A 2 5.28 -8.82 32.38
N PRO A 3 4.44 -9.67 31.78
CA PRO A 3 4.70 -10.22 30.46
C PRO A 3 4.78 -9.06 29.47
N ARG A 4 5.97 -8.77 28.93
CA ARG A 4 6.14 -7.79 27.87
C ARG A 4 5.49 -8.38 26.63
N LEU A 5 4.41 -7.77 26.13
CA LEU A 5 3.78 -8.10 24.87
C LEU A 5 4.80 -7.90 23.74
N THR A 6 5.47 -8.97 23.33
CA THR A 6 6.33 -8.98 22.15
C THR A 6 5.53 -9.63 21.01
N LEU A 7 5.34 -8.89 19.91
CA LEU A 7 4.55 -9.37 18.75
C LEU A 7 5.29 -10.49 17.98
N ILE A 8 6.52 -10.24 17.58
CA ILE A 8 7.42 -11.17 16.90
C ILE A 8 8.75 -11.19 17.69
N ASN A 9 9.41 -10.03 17.76
CA ASN A 9 10.58 -9.78 18.60
C ASN A 9 10.51 -8.36 19.18
N ARG A 10 11.47 -8.03 20.06
CA ARG A 10 11.48 -6.75 20.79
C ARG A 10 11.65 -5.55 19.87
N ASP A 11 12.52 -5.64 18.86
CA ASP A 11 12.84 -4.52 17.99
C ASP A 11 11.77 -4.31 16.92
N TYR A 12 11.17 -5.40 16.43
CA TYR A 12 9.95 -5.30 15.62
C TYR A 12 8.82 -4.63 16.41
N THR A 13 8.62 -4.99 17.67
CA THR A 13 7.57 -4.39 18.51
C THR A 13 7.79 -2.89 18.72
N ARG A 14 9.03 -2.44 18.89
CA ARG A 14 9.38 -1.01 18.98
C ARG A 14 9.09 -0.28 17.68
N LEU A 15 9.57 -0.85 16.55
CA LEU A 15 9.31 -0.30 15.22
C LEU A 15 7.81 -0.18 14.97
N TRP A 16 7.08 -1.26 15.22
CA TRP A 16 5.64 -1.32 15.03
C TRP A 16 4.90 -0.27 15.86
N PHE A 17 5.23 -0.13 17.14
CA PHE A 17 4.59 0.86 18.02
C PHE A 17 4.78 2.29 17.50
N GLY A 18 6.02 2.67 17.15
CA GLY A 18 6.31 3.97 16.56
C GLY A 18 5.50 4.22 15.28
N GLN A 19 5.42 3.20 14.41
CA GLN A 19 4.67 3.28 13.16
C GLN A 19 3.15 3.35 13.37
N ALA A 20 2.61 2.63 14.35
CA ALA A 20 1.19 2.67 14.69
C ALA A 20 0.77 4.08 15.13
N VAL A 21 1.54 4.70 16.02
CA VAL A 21 1.31 6.07 16.49
C VAL A 21 1.43 7.06 15.32
N SER A 22 2.46 6.94 14.49
CA SER A 22 2.66 7.81 13.32
C SER A 22 1.52 7.67 12.29
N SER A 23 1.02 6.44 12.05
CA SER A 23 -0.10 6.22 11.13
C SER A 23 -1.40 6.88 11.61
N VAL A 24 -1.68 6.84 12.91
CA VAL A 24 -2.83 7.56 13.51
C VAL A 24 -2.64 9.06 13.36
N GLY A 25 -1.41 9.57 13.63
CA GLY A 25 -1.07 10.98 13.43
C GLY A 25 -1.31 11.45 11.98
N ASP A 26 -0.87 10.66 11.00
CA ASP A 26 -1.07 10.93 9.57
C ASP A 26 -2.56 10.98 9.19
N ALA A 27 -3.37 10.06 9.73
CA ALA A 27 -4.81 10.03 9.48
C ALA A 27 -5.53 11.23 10.12
N VAL A 28 -5.14 11.60 11.36
CA VAL A 28 -5.63 12.83 12.02
C VAL A 28 -5.27 14.07 11.22
N PHE A 29 -4.00 14.20 10.82
CA PHE A 29 -3.50 15.33 10.03
C PHE A 29 -4.25 15.50 8.72
N SER A 30 -4.37 14.41 7.94
CA SER A 30 -5.06 14.43 6.64
C SER A 30 -6.53 14.85 6.77
N THR A 31 -7.23 14.29 7.75
CA THR A 31 -8.64 14.61 8.01
C THR A 31 -8.79 16.04 8.52
N THR A 32 -7.90 16.48 9.41
CA THR A 32 -7.91 17.86 9.93
C THR A 32 -7.73 18.89 8.82
N LEU A 33 -6.79 18.67 7.89
CA LEU A 33 -6.59 19.62 6.78
C LEU A 33 -7.80 19.69 5.85
N VAL A 34 -8.41 18.56 5.53
CA VAL A 34 -9.63 18.50 4.71
C VAL A 34 -10.76 19.26 5.40
N LEU A 35 -11.02 18.99 6.69
CA LEU A 35 -12.03 19.68 7.48
C LEU A 35 -11.74 21.16 7.58
N TRP A 36 -10.53 21.54 7.92
CA TRP A 36 -10.16 22.94 8.09
C TRP A 36 -10.31 23.76 6.80
N VAL A 37 -9.86 23.21 5.66
CA VAL A 37 -10.01 23.86 4.35
C VAL A 37 -11.50 23.98 3.99
N ALA A 38 -12.27 22.90 4.13
CA ALA A 38 -13.66 22.88 3.71
C ALA A 38 -14.59 23.75 4.58
N THR A 39 -14.37 23.75 5.91
CA THR A 39 -15.32 24.32 6.87
C THR A 39 -14.89 25.64 7.52
N VAL A 40 -13.62 26.00 7.39
CA VAL A 40 -13.06 27.21 8.00
C VAL A 40 -12.43 28.12 6.93
N LEU A 41 -11.41 27.65 6.22
CA LEU A 41 -10.62 28.47 5.29
C LEU A 41 -11.42 28.89 4.05
N ALA A 42 -12.16 27.94 3.46
CA ALA A 42 -12.95 28.14 2.24
C ALA A 42 -14.47 28.00 2.49
N LYS A 43 -14.91 28.26 3.73
CA LYS A 43 -16.30 28.12 4.10
C LYS A 43 -17.22 29.04 3.26
N GLY A 44 -18.17 28.43 2.56
CA GLY A 44 -19.12 29.16 1.70
C GLY A 44 -18.58 29.62 0.35
N GLU A 45 -17.30 29.35 0.09
CA GLU A 45 -16.67 29.69 -1.18
C GLU A 45 -16.92 28.63 -2.26
N SER A 46 -17.19 29.06 -3.48
CA SER A 46 -17.43 28.14 -4.60
C SER A 46 -16.22 27.30 -4.97
N TRP A 47 -15.01 27.79 -4.70
CA TRP A 47 -13.75 27.08 -4.98
C TRP A 47 -13.35 26.09 -3.87
N ALA A 48 -14.13 25.98 -2.78
CA ALA A 48 -13.82 25.08 -1.66
C ALA A 48 -13.64 23.61 -2.10
N PRO A 49 -14.50 23.01 -2.96
CA PRO A 49 -14.29 21.64 -3.42
C PRO A 49 -13.01 21.46 -4.23
N LEU A 50 -12.63 22.46 -5.02
CA LEU A 50 -11.36 22.45 -5.76
C LEU A 50 -10.16 22.53 -4.82
N ALA A 51 -10.25 23.36 -3.77
CA ALA A 51 -9.19 23.47 -2.76
C ALA A 51 -8.95 22.14 -2.01
N VAL A 52 -10.00 21.44 -1.62
CA VAL A 52 -9.88 20.10 -1.00
C VAL A 52 -9.28 19.11 -2.00
N SER A 53 -9.71 19.15 -3.26
CA SER A 53 -9.11 18.30 -4.33
C SER A 53 -7.60 18.55 -4.49
N GLY A 54 -7.16 19.79 -4.30
CA GLY A 54 -5.73 20.16 -4.32
C GLY A 54 -4.89 19.43 -3.26
N ILE A 55 -5.46 19.14 -2.08
CA ILE A 55 -4.77 18.31 -1.05
C ILE A 55 -4.55 16.89 -1.58
N VAL A 56 -5.58 16.28 -2.18
CA VAL A 56 -5.50 14.94 -2.78
C VAL A 56 -4.48 14.92 -3.92
N MET A 57 -4.48 15.95 -4.77
CA MET A 57 -3.51 16.11 -5.86
C MET A 57 -2.08 16.25 -5.34
N ALA A 58 -1.84 17.09 -4.34
CA ALA A 58 -0.51 17.30 -3.77
C ALA A 58 0.09 15.98 -3.23
N SER A 59 -0.73 15.21 -2.49
CA SER A 59 -0.33 13.89 -1.99
C SER A 59 -0.02 12.90 -3.13
N GLY A 60 -0.86 12.88 -4.16
CA GLY A 60 -0.74 11.97 -5.28
C GLY A 60 0.45 12.28 -6.19
N VAL A 61 0.75 13.57 -6.44
CA VAL A 61 1.94 14.00 -7.21
C VAL A 61 3.22 13.52 -6.52
N ALA A 62 3.30 13.64 -5.19
CA ALA A 62 4.45 13.11 -4.45
C ALA A 62 4.65 11.61 -4.68
N VAL A 63 3.58 10.82 -4.60
CA VAL A 63 3.63 9.37 -4.83
C VAL A 63 4.03 9.04 -6.26
N LEU A 64 3.45 9.74 -7.24
CA LEU A 64 3.63 9.44 -8.65
C LEU A 64 5.03 9.83 -9.15
N VAL A 65 5.55 10.99 -8.71
CA VAL A 65 6.82 11.54 -9.18
C VAL A 65 8.01 11.04 -8.35
N ILE A 66 7.86 11.07 -7.03
CA ILE A 66 8.96 10.73 -6.11
C ILE A 66 9.05 9.23 -5.83
N GLY A 67 7.92 8.52 -5.82
CA GLY A 67 7.87 7.08 -5.50
C GLY A 67 8.86 6.23 -6.32
N PRO A 68 8.86 6.30 -7.67
CA PRO A 68 9.80 5.54 -8.50
C PRO A 68 11.28 5.91 -8.25
N LEU A 69 11.55 7.18 -7.93
CA LEU A 69 12.90 7.66 -7.65
C LEU A 69 13.38 7.20 -6.28
N ALA A 70 12.51 7.25 -5.29
CA ALA A 70 12.84 6.93 -3.90
C ALA A 70 13.41 5.52 -3.74
N GLY A 71 12.84 4.52 -4.43
CA GLY A 71 13.35 3.15 -4.40
C GLY A 71 14.82 3.05 -4.84
N VAL A 72 15.18 3.72 -5.94
CA VAL A 72 16.55 3.71 -6.49
C VAL A 72 17.57 4.33 -5.52
N PHE A 73 17.19 5.42 -4.84
CA PHE A 73 18.07 6.08 -3.88
C PHE A 73 18.17 5.31 -2.57
N VAL A 74 17.05 4.80 -2.06
CA VAL A 74 17.00 4.06 -0.79
C VAL A 74 17.82 2.78 -0.87
N ASP A 75 17.90 2.10 -2.01
CA ASP A 75 18.73 0.90 -2.17
C ASP A 75 20.21 1.15 -1.85
N ARG A 76 20.69 2.40 -2.03
CA ARG A 76 22.08 2.82 -1.84
C ARG A 76 22.36 3.45 -0.49
N TRP A 77 21.32 3.96 0.17
CA TRP A 77 21.45 4.68 1.42
C TRP A 77 21.34 3.77 2.63
N ASP A 78 21.89 4.21 3.75
CA ASP A 78 21.62 3.57 5.03
C ASP A 78 20.13 3.65 5.35
N LYS A 79 19.51 2.48 5.51
CA LYS A 79 18.06 2.34 5.66
C LYS A 79 17.54 3.03 6.91
N ARG A 80 18.27 2.81 8.04
CA ARG A 80 17.91 3.41 9.33
C ARG A 80 18.08 4.93 9.30
N ALA A 81 19.20 5.43 8.78
CA ALA A 81 19.43 6.86 8.67
C ALA A 81 18.39 7.53 7.75
N THR A 82 17.98 6.86 6.67
CA THR A 82 16.92 7.33 5.75
C THR A 82 15.59 7.46 6.49
N MET A 83 15.20 6.44 7.27
CA MET A 83 13.99 6.51 8.10
C MET A 83 14.06 7.68 9.10
N LEU A 84 15.15 7.80 9.86
CA LEU A 84 15.32 8.86 10.85
C LEU A 84 15.28 10.27 10.22
N ARG A 85 15.96 10.47 9.08
CA ARG A 85 15.94 11.75 8.36
C ARG A 85 14.54 12.08 7.82
N SER A 86 13.81 11.07 7.33
CA SER A 86 12.43 11.25 6.87
C SER A 86 11.52 11.68 8.02
N GLU A 87 11.62 11.07 9.21
CA GLU A 87 10.81 11.46 10.37
C GLU A 87 11.15 12.88 10.86
N VAL A 88 12.43 13.26 10.87
CA VAL A 88 12.85 14.64 11.23
C VAL A 88 12.29 15.65 10.21
N LEU A 89 12.40 15.37 8.92
CA LEU A 89 11.87 16.25 7.87
C LEU A 89 10.35 16.40 7.99
N ARG A 90 9.63 15.28 8.16
CA ARG A 90 8.17 15.29 8.32
C ARG A 90 7.74 16.06 9.56
N GLY A 91 8.40 15.80 10.69
CA GLY A 91 8.17 16.52 11.94
C GLY A 91 8.46 18.02 11.81
N ALA A 92 9.55 18.41 11.16
CA ALA A 92 9.90 19.82 10.94
C ALA A 92 8.88 20.54 10.04
N LEU A 93 8.42 19.89 8.95
CA LEU A 93 7.39 20.45 8.07
C LEU A 93 6.08 20.71 8.81
N VAL A 94 5.64 19.74 9.61
CA VAL A 94 4.42 19.89 10.41
C VAL A 94 4.62 20.94 11.52
N ALA A 95 5.79 20.98 12.16
CA ALA A 95 6.10 21.99 13.17
C ALA A 95 6.08 23.41 12.58
N VAL A 96 6.67 23.62 11.40
CA VAL A 96 6.62 24.92 10.70
C VAL A 96 5.17 25.31 10.40
N LEU A 97 4.39 24.41 9.83
CA LEU A 97 2.98 24.68 9.56
C LEU A 97 2.22 25.00 10.86
N THR A 98 2.46 24.23 11.93
CA THR A 98 1.85 24.47 13.26
C THR A 98 2.19 25.86 13.80
N VAL A 99 3.46 26.28 13.71
CA VAL A 99 3.88 27.62 14.17
C VAL A 99 3.16 28.72 13.40
N ILE A 100 3.02 28.56 12.09
CA ILE A 100 2.29 29.53 11.24
C ILE A 100 0.82 29.65 11.65
N THR A 101 0.19 28.55 12.11
CA THR A 101 -1.23 28.60 12.56
C THR A 101 -1.45 29.39 13.85
N PHE A 102 -0.42 29.81 14.57
CA PHE A 102 -0.54 30.75 15.70
C PHE A 102 -0.62 32.23 15.28
N LEU A 103 -0.44 32.52 13.98
CA LEU A 103 -0.66 33.88 13.50
C LEU A 103 -2.13 34.29 13.65
N PRO A 104 -2.41 35.59 13.85
CA PRO A 104 -3.78 36.09 13.95
C PRO A 104 -4.63 35.70 12.74
N ALA A 105 -5.92 35.47 12.97
CA ALA A 105 -6.87 35.21 11.88
C ALA A 105 -6.84 36.39 10.88
N GLY A 106 -6.66 36.09 9.59
CA GLY A 106 -6.56 37.10 8.55
C GLY A 106 -5.14 37.64 8.29
N ALA A 107 -4.11 37.22 9.02
CA ALA A 107 -2.71 37.60 8.77
C ALA A 107 -2.23 37.17 7.38
N LEU A 108 -2.75 36.09 6.85
CA LEU A 108 -2.37 35.54 5.55
C LEU A 108 -3.61 35.41 4.65
N PRO A 109 -3.51 35.79 3.35
CA PRO A 109 -4.56 35.53 2.37
C PRO A 109 -4.82 34.00 2.22
N ALA A 110 -6.05 33.61 1.88
CA ALA A 110 -6.44 32.21 1.69
C ALA A 110 -5.54 31.47 0.68
N GLY A 111 -5.12 32.15 -0.40
CA GLY A 111 -4.18 31.57 -1.39
C GLY A 111 -2.82 31.22 -0.81
N VAL A 112 -2.30 32.00 0.15
CA VAL A 112 -1.04 31.69 0.85
C VAL A 112 -1.22 30.49 1.77
N TRP A 113 -2.33 30.40 2.48
CA TRP A 113 -2.67 29.23 3.29
C TRP A 113 -2.73 27.96 2.45
N LEU A 114 -3.43 28.00 1.31
CA LEU A 114 -3.51 26.87 0.39
C LEU A 114 -2.14 26.47 -0.15
N ALA A 115 -1.31 27.44 -0.54
CA ALA A 115 0.05 27.16 -1.00
C ALA A 115 0.88 26.47 0.09
N LEU A 116 0.84 26.97 1.33
CA LEU A 116 1.53 26.35 2.47
C LEU A 116 1.05 24.93 2.74
N ILE A 117 -0.26 24.69 2.70
CA ILE A 117 -0.84 23.35 2.88
C ILE A 117 -0.36 22.42 1.77
N TYR A 118 -0.51 22.82 0.49
CA TYR A 118 -0.17 21.96 -0.63
C TYR A 118 1.33 21.63 -0.66
N VAL A 119 2.20 22.62 -0.40
CA VAL A 119 3.65 22.38 -0.33
C VAL A 119 3.97 21.47 0.85
N THR A 120 3.38 21.68 2.02
CA THR A 120 3.60 20.83 3.18
C THR A 120 3.15 19.39 2.91
N VAL A 121 1.94 19.19 2.37
CA VAL A 121 1.40 17.87 2.02
C VAL A 121 2.28 17.18 0.95
N LEU A 122 2.68 17.92 -0.10
CA LEU A 122 3.57 17.41 -1.13
C LEU A 122 4.90 16.91 -0.56
N LEU A 123 5.58 17.75 0.23
CA LEU A 123 6.88 17.42 0.81
C LEU A 123 6.78 16.31 1.87
N LEU A 124 5.71 16.29 2.65
CA LEU A 124 5.45 15.28 3.67
C LEU A 124 5.26 13.89 3.03
N HIS A 125 4.46 13.81 1.96
CA HIS A 125 4.27 12.58 1.20
C HIS A 125 5.53 12.19 0.40
N ALA A 126 6.28 13.17 -0.12
CA ALA A 126 7.57 12.92 -0.76
C ALA A 126 8.57 12.29 0.19
N ALA A 127 8.70 12.81 1.42
CA ALA A 127 9.53 12.20 2.46
C ALA A 127 9.06 10.76 2.81
N GLY A 128 7.75 10.53 2.83
CA GLY A 128 7.14 9.22 3.04
C GLY A 128 7.51 8.19 1.95
N GLN A 129 7.75 8.65 0.69
CA GLN A 129 8.19 7.75 -0.39
C GLN A 129 9.60 7.17 -0.14
N PHE A 130 10.48 7.89 0.54
CA PHE A 130 11.80 7.37 0.95
C PHE A 130 11.70 6.51 2.20
N PHE A 131 10.79 6.85 3.11
CA PHE A 131 10.58 6.11 4.34
C PHE A 131 10.09 4.67 4.10
N SER A 132 9.10 4.48 3.24
CA SER A 132 8.43 3.19 2.99
C SER A 132 9.39 2.07 2.55
N PRO A 133 10.21 2.22 1.49
CA PRO A 133 11.13 1.16 1.08
C PRO A 133 12.24 0.92 2.11
N ALA A 134 12.72 1.97 2.79
CA ALA A 134 13.69 1.83 3.88
C ALA A 134 13.11 0.98 5.04
N ARG A 135 11.86 1.22 5.42
CA ARG A 135 11.14 0.44 6.43
C ARG A 135 10.99 -1.02 6.03
N PHE A 136 10.62 -1.30 4.77
CA PHE A 136 10.50 -2.69 4.29
C PHE A 136 11.84 -3.43 4.34
N ALA A 137 12.94 -2.76 4.00
CA ALA A 137 14.27 -3.35 4.10
C ALA A 137 14.66 -3.64 5.55
N VAL A 138 14.47 -2.67 6.46
CA VAL A 138 14.71 -2.86 7.91
C VAL A 138 13.83 -3.98 8.47
N LEU A 139 12.59 -4.08 8.06
CA LEU A 139 11.69 -5.15 8.48
C LEU A 139 12.21 -6.53 8.05
N ALA A 140 12.72 -6.65 6.83
CA ALA A 140 13.29 -7.89 6.32
C ALA A 140 14.55 -8.33 7.10
N ASP A 141 15.32 -7.37 7.63
CA ASP A 141 16.49 -7.64 8.46
C ASP A 141 16.08 -8.03 9.91
N LEU A 142 15.03 -7.39 10.46
CA LEU A 142 14.56 -7.65 11.82
C LEU A 142 13.75 -8.95 11.97
N VAL A 143 13.10 -9.41 10.89
CA VAL A 143 12.20 -10.57 10.92
C VAL A 143 12.79 -11.69 10.09
N THR A 144 13.22 -12.75 10.75
CA THR A 144 13.77 -13.96 10.13
C THR A 144 12.66 -15.00 9.95
N GLY A 145 12.58 -15.59 8.76
CA GLY A 145 11.57 -16.60 8.43
C GLY A 145 10.36 -16.05 7.68
N ASP A 146 9.88 -16.82 6.71
CA ASP A 146 8.82 -16.38 5.79
C ASP A 146 7.45 -16.27 6.48
N ALA A 147 7.17 -17.16 7.44
CA ALA A 147 5.93 -17.12 8.24
C ALA A 147 5.84 -15.84 9.09
N ASP A 148 6.94 -15.44 9.75
CA ASP A 148 6.99 -14.22 10.56
C ASP A 148 6.98 -12.97 9.69
N ARG A 149 7.60 -12.98 8.50
CA ARG A 149 7.49 -11.89 7.52
C ARG A 149 6.06 -11.69 7.04
N ALA A 150 5.35 -12.79 6.72
CA ALA A 150 3.95 -12.73 6.34
C ALA A 150 3.08 -12.19 7.49
N ARG A 151 3.35 -12.61 8.74
CA ARG A 151 2.69 -12.09 9.94
C ARG A 151 2.97 -10.59 10.15
N ALA A 152 4.22 -10.17 9.99
CA ALA A 152 4.62 -8.76 10.10
C ALA A 152 3.90 -7.88 9.06
N ALA A 153 3.81 -8.35 7.81
CA ALA A 153 3.08 -7.65 6.75
C ALA A 153 1.58 -7.53 7.08
N GLY A 154 0.95 -8.62 7.59
CA GLY A 154 -0.44 -8.60 8.04
C GLY A 154 -0.69 -7.62 9.18
N ILE A 155 0.20 -7.58 10.18
CA ILE A 155 0.13 -6.63 11.30
C ILE A 155 0.27 -5.19 10.78
N ALA A 156 1.21 -4.92 9.87
CA ALA A 156 1.41 -3.58 9.31
C ALA A 156 0.17 -3.11 8.53
N GLN A 157 -0.45 -3.98 7.74
CA GLN A 157 -1.69 -3.67 7.01
C GLN A 157 -2.84 -3.39 7.99
N ALA A 158 -3.06 -4.25 8.97
CA ALA A 158 -4.11 -4.07 9.97
C ALA A 158 -3.92 -2.77 10.77
N THR A 159 -2.67 -2.39 11.06
CA THR A 159 -2.34 -1.14 11.75
C THR A 159 -2.72 0.07 10.89
N GLY A 160 -2.42 0.04 9.60
CA GLY A 160 -2.81 1.10 8.66
C GLY A 160 -4.33 1.29 8.60
N GLU A 161 -5.07 0.19 8.44
CA GLU A 161 -6.55 0.25 8.42
C GLU A 161 -7.12 0.75 9.75
N THR A 162 -6.55 0.30 10.89
CA THR A 162 -6.95 0.76 12.22
C THR A 162 -6.70 2.25 12.41
N ALA A 163 -5.60 2.78 11.85
CA ALA A 163 -5.31 4.21 11.89
C ALA A 163 -6.37 5.04 11.15
N TRP A 164 -6.86 4.56 10.01
CA TRP A 164 -7.96 5.20 9.27
C TRP A 164 -9.33 5.07 9.94
N ILE A 165 -9.52 4.08 10.84
CA ILE A 165 -10.73 3.99 11.67
C ILE A 165 -10.67 4.98 12.83
N ILE A 166 -9.52 5.10 13.50
CA ILE A 166 -9.35 5.87 14.73
C ILE A 166 -9.05 7.36 14.44
N GLY A 167 -8.22 7.64 13.41
CA GLY A 167 -7.74 8.98 13.11
C GLY A 167 -8.82 9.99 12.78
N PRO A 168 -9.74 9.74 11.82
CA PRO A 168 -10.78 10.68 11.45
C PRO A 168 -11.71 11.09 12.61
N PRO A 169 -12.21 10.16 13.48
CA PRO A 169 -13.00 10.56 14.65
C PRO A 169 -12.24 11.40 15.66
N LEU A 170 -10.92 11.27 15.74
CA LEU A 170 -10.08 12.11 16.62
C LEU A 170 -9.82 13.49 16.02
N ALA A 171 -9.77 13.61 14.70
CA ALA A 171 -9.43 14.85 14.00
C ALA A 171 -10.43 15.96 14.26
N ALA A 172 -11.72 15.67 14.19
CA ALA A 172 -12.76 16.68 14.34
C ALA A 172 -12.84 17.28 15.76
N PRO A 173 -12.86 16.50 16.87
CA PRO A 173 -12.76 17.05 18.21
C PRO A 173 -11.46 17.86 18.40
N LEU A 174 -10.31 17.35 17.98
CA LEU A 174 -9.05 18.09 18.08
C LEU A 174 -9.13 19.44 17.36
N LEU A 175 -9.68 19.49 16.14
CA LEU A 175 -9.82 20.72 15.38
C LEU A 175 -10.81 21.72 16.01
N PHE A 176 -12.01 21.27 16.38
CA PHE A 176 -13.10 22.17 16.73
C PHE A 176 -13.18 22.50 18.23
N THR A 177 -12.66 21.64 19.12
CA THR A 177 -12.67 21.90 20.57
C THR A 177 -11.36 22.41 21.10
N VAL A 178 -10.24 21.88 20.61
CA VAL A 178 -8.90 22.21 21.11
C VAL A 178 -8.19 23.21 20.19
N GLY A 179 -8.44 23.12 18.87
CA GLY A 179 -7.91 24.02 17.86
C GLY A 179 -6.98 23.35 16.87
N LEU A 180 -6.83 23.97 15.69
CA LEU A 180 -6.02 23.47 14.57
C LEU A 180 -4.58 23.16 14.99
N GLN A 181 -3.99 24.05 15.79
CA GLN A 181 -2.60 23.93 16.25
C GLN A 181 -2.32 22.61 16.97
N TRP A 182 -3.26 22.19 17.80
CA TRP A 182 -3.13 20.97 18.61
C TRP A 182 -3.32 19.70 17.75
N ALA A 183 -4.23 19.75 16.76
CA ALA A 183 -4.39 18.65 15.83
C ALA A 183 -3.12 18.44 14.98
N LEU A 184 -2.48 19.53 14.52
CA LEU A 184 -1.21 19.46 13.81
C LEU A 184 -0.06 19.02 14.73
N LEU A 185 0.00 19.57 15.94
CA LEU A 185 1.02 19.18 16.93
C LEU A 185 0.95 17.69 17.29
N PHE A 186 -0.25 17.13 17.39
CA PHE A 186 -0.43 15.70 17.60
C PHE A 186 0.30 14.87 16.54
N ASN A 187 0.18 15.24 15.26
CA ASN A 187 0.91 14.57 14.18
C ASN A 187 2.43 14.81 14.28
N GLY A 188 2.86 16.04 14.57
CA GLY A 188 4.29 16.34 14.77
C GLY A 188 4.90 15.50 15.89
N LEU A 189 4.20 15.34 17.02
CA LEU A 189 4.62 14.47 18.14
C LEU A 189 4.62 12.99 17.75
N SER A 190 3.70 12.54 16.91
CA SER A 190 3.67 11.16 16.42
C SER A 190 4.95 10.80 15.66
N TYR A 191 5.49 11.72 14.85
CA TYR A 191 6.78 11.56 14.19
C TYR A 191 7.95 11.52 15.17
N ALA A 192 7.90 12.30 16.27
CA ALA A 192 8.90 12.24 17.30
C ALA A 192 8.89 10.88 18.03
N VAL A 193 7.71 10.32 18.30
CA VAL A 193 7.57 8.96 18.88
C VAL A 193 8.13 7.91 17.92
N SER A 194 7.81 7.99 16.63
CA SER A 194 8.36 7.10 15.61
C SER A 194 9.89 7.22 15.52
N TYR A 195 10.42 8.45 15.50
CA TYR A 195 11.87 8.70 15.53
C TYR A 195 12.57 8.05 16.73
N ILE A 196 12.02 8.23 17.93
CA ILE A 196 12.56 7.64 19.18
C ILE A 196 12.51 6.11 19.10
N ALA A 197 11.41 5.55 18.60
CA ALA A 197 11.24 4.11 18.41
C ALA A 197 12.31 3.55 17.47
N ILE A 198 12.52 4.16 16.29
CA ILE A 198 13.55 3.75 15.30
C ILE A 198 14.96 3.91 15.92
N ARG A 199 15.22 5.00 16.64
CA ARG A 199 16.50 5.23 17.29
C ARG A 199 16.82 4.20 18.39
N SER A 200 15.80 3.65 19.03
CA SER A 200 15.94 2.65 20.09
C SER A 200 16.29 1.24 19.60
N ILE A 201 16.22 0.99 18.29
CA ILE A 201 16.62 -0.28 17.67
C ILE A 201 18.14 -0.31 17.55
N GLY A 202 18.76 -1.39 18.01
CA GLY A 202 20.23 -1.53 18.04
C GLY A 202 20.85 -1.50 16.63
N ALA A 203 21.90 -0.68 16.46
CA ALA A 203 22.60 -0.58 15.17
C ALA A 203 23.28 -1.91 14.74
N ARG A 204 23.65 -2.76 15.72
CA ARG A 204 24.27 -4.08 15.45
C ARG A 204 23.31 -5.08 14.79
N GLU A 205 22.02 -4.98 15.08
CA GLU A 205 21.01 -5.89 14.53
C GLU A 205 20.62 -5.54 13.08
N LEU A 206 20.76 -4.26 12.72
CA LEU A 206 20.47 -3.74 11.37
C LEU A 206 21.68 -3.83 10.40
N GLY A 207 22.88 -4.10 10.93
CA GLY A 207 24.12 -4.19 10.13
C GLY A 207 24.57 -5.63 9.79
N ALA A 208 24.07 -6.62 10.53
CA ALA A 208 24.51 -8.01 10.34
C ALA A 208 23.99 -8.64 9.03
N GLY A 209 22.89 -8.14 8.47
CA GLY A 209 22.31 -8.61 7.21
C GLY A 209 22.70 -7.79 5.98
N SER A 210 23.12 -6.54 6.17
CA SER A 210 23.45 -5.62 5.07
C SER A 210 24.88 -5.75 4.53
N ALA A 211 25.70 -6.63 5.11
CA ALA A 211 27.04 -6.96 4.62
C ALA A 211 27.04 -7.99 3.47
N ARG A 212 25.90 -8.23 2.81
CA ARG A 212 25.98 -8.83 1.48
C ARG A 212 26.53 -7.78 0.53
N PRO A 213 27.73 -8.00 -0.02
CA PRO A 213 28.30 -7.05 -0.96
C PRO A 213 27.31 -6.84 -2.10
N ALA A 214 27.10 -5.61 -2.49
CA ALA A 214 26.47 -5.23 -3.77
C ALA A 214 27.36 -5.68 -4.97
N ALA A 215 27.98 -6.84 -4.85
CA ALA A 215 28.73 -7.48 -5.90
C ALA A 215 27.76 -8.01 -6.94
N ALA A 216 27.75 -7.32 -8.08
CA ALA A 216 27.12 -7.63 -9.36
C ALA A 216 25.93 -6.75 -9.76
N ARG A 217 25.94 -5.45 -9.45
CA ARG A 217 25.14 -4.50 -10.23
C ARG A 217 26.09 -3.54 -10.96
N GLY A 218 26.13 -3.65 -12.27
CA GLY A 218 27.00 -2.85 -13.14
C GLY A 218 26.72 -1.35 -13.11
N PRO A 219 27.55 -0.52 -13.81
CA PRO A 219 27.57 0.93 -13.71
C PRO A 219 26.21 1.59 -14.00
N VAL A 220 25.96 2.72 -13.32
CA VAL A 220 24.69 3.48 -13.30
C VAL A 220 24.17 3.93 -14.68
N GLU A 221 25.04 4.09 -15.66
CA GLU A 221 24.65 4.46 -17.03
C GLU A 221 23.86 3.39 -17.76
N ARG A 222 24.15 2.10 -17.48
CA ARG A 222 23.34 1.00 -17.98
C ARG A 222 21.93 0.94 -17.36
N GLN A 223 21.74 1.48 -16.14
CA GLN A 223 20.45 1.41 -15.45
C GLN A 223 19.41 2.40 -15.98
N ARG A 224 19.78 3.63 -16.41
CA ARG A 224 18.79 4.60 -16.93
C ARG A 224 18.20 4.18 -18.27
N GLY A 225 19.01 3.64 -19.16
CA GLY A 225 18.53 3.05 -20.42
C GLY A 225 17.73 1.76 -20.22
N ALA A 226 18.14 0.93 -19.24
CA ALA A 226 17.45 -0.29 -18.88
C ALA A 226 16.07 -0.03 -18.25
N LEU A 227 15.96 0.91 -17.30
CA LEU A 227 14.67 1.27 -16.66
C LEU A 227 13.65 1.78 -17.67
N ARG A 228 14.06 2.66 -18.60
CA ARG A 228 13.17 3.13 -19.67
C ARG A 228 12.75 2.01 -20.60
N LYS A 229 13.69 1.12 -20.96
CA LYS A 229 13.41 -0.05 -21.80
C LYS A 229 12.49 -1.02 -21.07
N GLU A 230 12.78 -1.35 -19.82
CA GLU A 230 11.96 -2.23 -19.00
C GLU A 230 10.55 -1.68 -18.80
N PHE A 231 10.40 -0.38 -18.56
CA PHE A 231 9.10 0.28 -18.48
C PHE A 231 8.35 0.21 -19.81
N MET A 232 9.05 0.50 -20.93
CA MET A 232 8.44 0.45 -22.25
C MET A 232 8.06 -0.99 -22.67
N ASP A 233 8.89 -1.96 -22.33
CA ASP A 233 8.59 -3.38 -22.56
C ASP A 233 7.41 -3.83 -21.69
N GLY A 234 7.34 -3.37 -20.44
CA GLY A 234 6.18 -3.56 -19.56
C GLY A 234 4.91 -2.94 -20.15
N LEU A 235 4.99 -1.72 -20.66
CA LEU A 235 3.86 -1.03 -21.28
C LEU A 235 3.40 -1.73 -22.56
N ARG A 236 4.33 -2.18 -23.41
CA ARG A 236 4.01 -2.96 -24.61
C ARG A 236 3.36 -4.29 -24.28
N PHE A 237 3.91 -5.01 -23.32
CA PHE A 237 3.33 -6.27 -22.81
C PHE A 237 1.92 -6.04 -22.28
N PHE A 238 1.74 -4.97 -21.49
CA PHE A 238 0.46 -4.58 -20.92
C PHE A 238 -0.57 -4.26 -22.03
N ALA A 239 -0.19 -3.41 -22.98
CA ALA A 239 -1.04 -3.03 -24.10
C ALA A 239 -1.36 -4.19 -25.06
N GLY A 240 -0.47 -5.17 -25.18
CA GLY A 240 -0.68 -6.39 -25.96
C GLY A 240 -1.68 -7.39 -25.35
N SER A 241 -1.93 -7.28 -24.04
CA SER A 241 -2.84 -8.18 -23.33
C SER A 241 -4.22 -7.53 -23.14
N ARG A 242 -5.22 -7.97 -23.91
CA ARG A 242 -6.61 -7.50 -23.76
C ARG A 242 -7.15 -7.67 -22.34
N PHE A 243 -6.70 -8.72 -21.64
CA PHE A 243 -7.10 -9.00 -20.27
C PHE A 243 -6.52 -8.00 -19.28
N LEU A 244 -5.20 -7.69 -19.39
CA LEU A 244 -4.56 -6.69 -18.53
C LEU A 244 -5.11 -5.29 -18.76
N VAL A 245 -5.38 -4.93 -20.02
CA VAL A 245 -6.02 -3.65 -20.37
C VAL A 245 -7.42 -3.57 -19.77
N ALA A 246 -8.23 -4.64 -19.87
CA ALA A 246 -9.54 -4.68 -19.24
C ALA A 246 -9.45 -4.51 -17.71
N LEU A 247 -8.53 -5.22 -17.05
CA LEU A 247 -8.30 -5.07 -15.59
C LEU A 247 -7.89 -3.64 -15.24
N LEU A 248 -7.02 -3.02 -16.02
CA LEU A 248 -6.59 -1.63 -15.79
C LEU A 248 -7.75 -0.66 -15.95
N LEU A 249 -8.56 -0.82 -17.01
CA LEU A 249 -9.74 0.02 -17.22
C LEU A 249 -10.74 -0.10 -16.07
N LEU A 250 -11.00 -1.32 -15.60
CA LEU A 250 -11.88 -1.55 -14.45
C LEU A 250 -11.33 -0.90 -13.17
N ALA A 251 -10.02 -1.01 -12.94
CA ALA A 251 -9.38 -0.37 -11.80
C ALA A 251 -9.40 1.15 -11.90
N VAL A 252 -9.12 1.72 -13.07
CA VAL A 252 -9.21 3.17 -13.34
C VAL A 252 -10.63 3.68 -13.07
N ILE A 253 -11.65 2.98 -13.56
CA ILE A 253 -13.04 3.36 -13.35
C ILE A 253 -13.42 3.26 -11.86
N GLY A 254 -13.00 2.19 -11.17
CA GLY A 254 -13.20 2.07 -9.72
C GLY A 254 -12.55 3.22 -8.93
N GLN A 255 -11.37 3.67 -9.35
CA GLN A 255 -10.66 4.79 -8.74
C GLN A 255 -11.35 6.14 -9.00
N PHE A 256 -12.17 6.27 -10.04
CA PHE A 256 -12.98 7.46 -10.25
C PHE A 256 -14.00 7.67 -9.11
N GLY A 257 -14.69 6.61 -8.68
CA GLY A 257 -15.57 6.68 -7.52
C GLY A 257 -14.85 7.07 -6.23
N ALA A 258 -13.70 6.45 -5.96
CA ALA A 258 -12.90 6.74 -4.78
C ALA A 258 -12.34 8.17 -4.77
N GLY A 259 -11.89 8.68 -5.93
CA GLY A 259 -11.37 10.04 -6.07
C GLY A 259 -12.44 11.12 -5.83
N ALA A 260 -13.63 10.92 -6.38
CA ALA A 260 -14.77 11.83 -6.17
C ALA A 260 -15.17 11.87 -4.68
N LEU A 261 -15.29 10.72 -4.02
CA LEU A 261 -15.55 10.66 -2.58
C LEU A 261 -14.44 11.36 -1.78
N GLY A 262 -13.16 11.10 -2.09
CA GLY A 262 -12.05 11.72 -1.38
C GLY A 262 -12.06 13.26 -1.41
N ALA A 263 -12.57 13.86 -2.49
CA ALA A 263 -12.65 15.30 -2.65
C ALA A 263 -13.97 15.92 -2.09
N LEU A 264 -15.08 15.22 -2.29
CA LEU A 264 -16.41 15.80 -2.08
C LEU A 264 -17.15 15.32 -0.82
N ASN A 265 -16.65 14.25 -0.16
CA ASN A 265 -17.38 13.63 0.95
C ASN A 265 -17.59 14.58 2.15
N VAL A 266 -16.67 15.53 2.38
CA VAL A 266 -16.83 16.53 3.45
C VAL A 266 -18.01 17.46 3.15
N PHE A 267 -18.16 17.90 1.90
CA PHE A 267 -19.28 18.77 1.47
C PHE A 267 -20.59 17.97 1.45
N PHE A 268 -20.55 16.71 1.02
CA PHE A 268 -21.73 15.85 1.08
C PHE A 268 -22.20 15.64 2.52
N ALA A 269 -21.28 15.50 3.47
CA ALA A 269 -21.60 15.37 4.89
C ALA A 269 -22.29 16.62 5.45
N THR A 270 -21.78 17.81 5.13
CA THR A 270 -22.35 19.08 5.64
C THR A 270 -23.62 19.48 4.92
N ASP A 271 -23.65 19.40 3.60
CA ASP A 271 -24.69 20.00 2.78
C ASP A 271 -25.88 19.04 2.53
N ASN A 272 -25.59 17.73 2.36
CA ASN A 272 -26.63 16.74 2.05
C ASN A 272 -27.04 15.92 3.27
N LEU A 273 -26.11 15.45 4.09
CA LEU A 273 -26.43 14.70 5.30
C LEU A 273 -26.77 15.61 6.49
N HIS A 274 -26.62 16.92 6.34
CA HIS A 274 -26.85 17.94 7.36
C HIS A 274 -26.13 17.63 8.67
N ALA A 275 -24.93 17.01 8.53
CA ALA A 275 -24.13 16.62 9.66
C ALA A 275 -23.25 17.79 10.11
N ASP A 276 -23.19 17.99 11.41
CA ASP A 276 -22.19 18.90 11.96
C ASP A 276 -20.77 18.43 11.59
N ALA A 277 -19.90 19.37 11.27
CA ALA A 277 -18.54 19.05 10.82
C ALA A 277 -17.73 18.15 11.80
N HIS A 278 -18.06 18.23 13.09
CA HIS A 278 -17.42 17.36 14.10
C HIS A 278 -17.83 15.89 13.99
N LEU A 279 -18.93 15.57 13.30
CA LEU A 279 -19.35 14.19 13.03
C LEU A 279 -18.69 13.57 11.78
N TYR A 280 -18.01 14.38 10.95
CA TYR A 280 -17.39 13.92 9.70
C TYR A 280 -16.45 12.72 9.91
N GLY A 281 -15.74 12.69 11.03
CA GLY A 281 -14.82 11.61 11.37
C GLY A 281 -15.47 10.22 11.39
N TYR A 282 -16.74 10.11 11.75
CA TYR A 282 -17.48 8.84 11.77
C TYR A 282 -17.71 8.27 10.37
N LEU A 283 -17.77 9.10 9.33
CA LEU A 283 -17.81 8.62 7.94
C LEU A 283 -16.48 7.96 7.55
N GLY A 284 -15.34 8.54 7.95
CA GLY A 284 -14.03 7.93 7.79
C GLY A 284 -13.90 6.60 8.56
N MET A 285 -14.40 6.57 9.79
CA MET A 285 -14.45 5.35 10.60
C MET A 285 -15.29 4.26 9.92
N ALA A 286 -16.45 4.60 9.37
CA ALA A 286 -17.32 3.67 8.64
C ALA A 286 -16.60 3.07 7.41
N MET A 287 -15.89 3.91 6.65
CA MET A 287 -15.07 3.47 5.53
C MET A 287 -13.98 2.48 5.97
N GLY A 288 -13.23 2.82 7.02
CA GLY A 288 -12.17 1.96 7.55
C GLY A 288 -12.72 0.62 8.09
N ALA A 289 -13.80 0.66 8.89
CA ALA A 289 -14.43 -0.55 9.42
C ALA A 289 -14.99 -1.45 8.30
N GLY A 290 -15.63 -0.86 7.29
CA GLY A 290 -16.08 -1.56 6.09
C GLY A 290 -14.90 -2.17 5.30
N GLY A 291 -13.78 -1.44 5.21
CA GLY A 291 -12.55 -1.91 4.59
C GLY A 291 -11.97 -3.15 5.28
N ILE A 292 -11.87 -3.15 6.62
CA ILE A 292 -11.44 -4.33 7.38
C ILE A 292 -12.39 -5.49 7.14
N THR A 293 -13.70 -5.26 7.24
CA THR A 293 -14.71 -6.30 7.00
C THR A 293 -14.57 -6.89 5.61
N GLY A 294 -14.41 -6.05 4.59
CA GLY A 294 -14.20 -6.45 3.20
C GLY A 294 -12.89 -7.25 3.00
N ALA A 295 -11.80 -6.85 3.66
CA ALA A 295 -10.53 -7.58 3.60
C ALA A 295 -10.63 -8.97 4.23
N LEU A 296 -11.28 -9.10 5.39
CA LEU A 296 -11.49 -10.38 6.07
C LEU A 296 -12.40 -11.33 5.27
N CYS A 297 -13.45 -10.79 4.65
CA CYS A 297 -14.39 -11.58 3.83
C CYS A 297 -13.85 -11.84 2.41
N GLY A 298 -12.98 -10.96 1.89
CA GLY A 298 -12.55 -10.96 0.50
C GLY A 298 -11.85 -12.26 0.09
N GLY A 299 -10.94 -12.76 0.93
CA GLY A 299 -10.24 -14.02 0.67
C GLY A 299 -11.21 -15.22 0.53
N ARG A 300 -12.17 -15.36 1.45
CA ARG A 300 -13.20 -16.40 1.37
C ARG A 300 -14.10 -16.22 0.15
N MET A 301 -14.47 -14.99 -0.18
CA MET A 301 -15.32 -14.71 -1.34
C MET A 301 -14.61 -15.07 -2.64
N VAL A 302 -13.31 -14.77 -2.75
CA VAL A 302 -12.50 -15.16 -3.90
C VAL A 302 -12.38 -16.68 -4.03
N GLN A 303 -12.24 -17.39 -2.92
CA GLN A 303 -12.24 -18.87 -2.92
C GLN A 303 -13.60 -19.46 -3.33
N TRP A 304 -14.69 -18.84 -2.90
CA TRP A 304 -16.06 -19.34 -3.14
C TRP A 304 -16.58 -19.04 -4.54
N LEU A 305 -16.47 -17.78 -4.96
CA LEU A 305 -17.03 -17.29 -6.24
C LEU A 305 -16.00 -17.24 -7.37
N GLY A 306 -14.70 -17.32 -7.00
CA GLY A 306 -13.60 -17.03 -7.91
C GLY A 306 -13.33 -15.52 -8.05
N ALA A 307 -12.09 -15.15 -8.39
CA ALA A 307 -11.66 -13.76 -8.46
C ALA A 307 -12.47 -12.94 -9.50
N ARG A 308 -12.81 -13.55 -10.64
CA ARG A 308 -13.63 -12.90 -11.68
C ARG A 308 -15.00 -12.46 -11.15
N ARG A 309 -15.75 -13.39 -10.55
CA ARG A 309 -17.10 -13.09 -10.05
C ARG A 309 -17.05 -12.09 -8.92
N THR A 310 -16.10 -12.21 -8.00
CA THR A 310 -15.87 -11.26 -6.92
C THR A 310 -15.60 -9.86 -7.47
N THR A 311 -14.86 -9.74 -8.59
CA THR A 311 -14.55 -8.45 -9.21
C THR A 311 -15.81 -7.78 -9.77
N TRP A 312 -16.59 -8.42 -10.66
CA TRP A 312 -17.74 -7.75 -11.25
C TRP A 312 -18.90 -7.55 -10.27
N ILE A 313 -19.12 -8.49 -9.33
CA ILE A 313 -20.11 -8.32 -8.26
C ILE A 313 -19.70 -7.15 -7.35
N GLY A 314 -18.41 -7.09 -6.97
CA GLY A 314 -17.88 -6.01 -6.17
C GLY A 314 -18.10 -4.63 -6.81
N LEU A 315 -17.85 -4.49 -8.12
CA LEU A 315 -18.12 -3.25 -8.86
C LEU A 315 -19.62 -2.92 -8.92
N LEU A 316 -20.49 -3.88 -9.24
CA LEU A 316 -21.94 -3.67 -9.32
C LEU A 316 -22.49 -3.20 -7.97
N VAL A 317 -22.16 -3.95 -6.90
CA VAL A 317 -22.66 -3.65 -5.55
C VAL A 317 -22.11 -2.30 -5.06
N SER A 318 -20.82 -2.03 -5.28
CA SER A 318 -20.23 -0.73 -4.93
C SER A 318 -20.88 0.41 -5.71
N GLY A 319 -21.13 0.23 -7.01
CA GLY A 319 -21.80 1.24 -7.82
C GLY A 319 -23.23 1.56 -7.32
N VAL A 320 -24.04 0.51 -7.05
CA VAL A 320 -25.39 0.67 -6.48
C VAL A 320 -25.36 1.38 -5.13
N LEU A 321 -24.46 0.95 -4.23
CA LEU A 321 -24.33 1.54 -2.89
C LEU A 321 -23.86 3.00 -2.94
N LEU A 322 -22.98 3.36 -3.89
CA LEU A 322 -22.53 4.73 -4.07
C LEU A 322 -23.66 5.63 -4.61
N VAL A 323 -24.47 5.13 -5.54
CA VAL A 323 -25.69 5.83 -6.00
C VAL A 323 -26.69 5.98 -4.84
N ALA A 324 -26.91 4.92 -4.06
CA ALA A 324 -27.78 4.99 -2.88
C ALA A 324 -27.26 5.99 -1.82
N TYR A 325 -25.93 6.01 -1.60
CA TYR A 325 -25.27 6.96 -0.72
C TYR A 325 -25.52 8.40 -1.16
N SER A 326 -25.38 8.70 -2.45
CA SER A 326 -25.61 10.06 -2.99
C SER A 326 -27.04 10.57 -2.78
N ARG A 327 -28.02 9.71 -2.49
CA ARG A 327 -29.41 10.08 -2.25
C ARG A 327 -29.78 10.21 -0.77
N GLN A 328 -28.80 9.99 0.12
CA GLN A 328 -29.04 10.11 1.56
C GLN A 328 -29.13 11.56 2.00
N THR A 329 -30.07 11.80 2.93
CA THR A 329 -30.28 13.08 3.60
C THR A 329 -30.09 13.00 5.12
N GLY A 330 -29.90 11.76 5.63
CA GLY A 330 -29.72 11.52 7.06
C GLY A 330 -28.34 10.94 7.36
N PHE A 331 -27.69 11.45 8.41
CA PHE A 331 -26.33 11.08 8.79
C PHE A 331 -26.14 9.58 9.04
N LEU A 332 -27.02 8.94 9.83
CA LEU A 332 -26.92 7.50 10.14
C LEU A 332 -27.05 6.63 8.89
N GLY A 333 -27.95 6.98 7.98
CA GLY A 333 -28.06 6.30 6.67
C GLY A 333 -26.81 6.46 5.84
N GLY A 334 -26.19 7.64 5.85
CA GLY A 334 -24.91 7.91 5.22
C GLY A 334 -23.78 7.06 5.79
N VAL A 335 -23.64 6.99 7.11
CA VAL A 335 -22.65 6.15 7.80
C VAL A 335 -22.82 4.67 7.44
N ALA A 336 -24.07 4.16 7.49
CA ALA A 336 -24.37 2.76 7.20
C ALA A 336 -24.06 2.39 5.73
N LEU A 337 -24.44 3.26 4.78
CA LEU A 337 -24.18 3.03 3.35
C LEU A 337 -22.71 3.18 2.99
N LEU A 338 -21.98 4.06 3.63
CA LEU A 338 -20.55 4.23 3.40
C LEU A 338 -19.76 3.01 3.94
N PHE A 339 -20.16 2.50 5.11
CA PHE A 339 -19.67 1.21 5.61
C PHE A 339 -19.95 0.08 4.60
N ALA A 340 -21.21 -0.04 4.18
CA ALA A 340 -21.64 -1.07 3.23
C ALA A 340 -20.89 -0.96 1.88
N PHE A 341 -20.63 0.25 1.39
CA PHE A 341 -19.86 0.53 0.18
C PHE A 341 -18.39 0.07 0.27
N ALA A 342 -17.75 0.31 1.42
CA ALA A 342 -16.35 -0.02 1.62
C ALA A 342 -16.08 -1.54 1.59
N VAL A 343 -17.06 -2.37 2.01
CA VAL A 343 -16.93 -3.83 2.02
C VAL A 343 -16.67 -4.40 0.62
N PRO A 344 -17.58 -4.29 -0.37
CA PRO A 344 -17.36 -4.82 -1.71
C PRO A 344 -16.20 -4.15 -2.43
N LEU A 345 -15.91 -2.88 -2.16
CA LEU A 345 -14.76 -2.17 -2.72
C LEU A 345 -13.43 -2.82 -2.28
N THR A 346 -13.30 -3.17 -1.02
CA THR A 346 -12.09 -3.82 -0.51
C THR A 346 -12.00 -5.28 -0.95
N MET A 347 -13.14 -5.99 -1.03
CA MET A 347 -13.19 -7.33 -1.62
C MET A 347 -12.74 -7.34 -3.07
N LEU A 348 -13.14 -6.36 -3.86
CA LEU A 348 -12.68 -6.14 -5.23
C LEU A 348 -11.15 -5.97 -5.29
N ASN A 349 -10.58 -5.13 -4.44
CA ASN A 349 -9.13 -4.93 -4.37
C ASN A 349 -8.39 -6.24 -4.04
N THR A 350 -8.94 -7.05 -3.13
CA THR A 350 -8.40 -8.38 -2.79
C THR A 350 -8.46 -9.34 -3.99
N ALA A 351 -9.54 -9.32 -4.78
CA ALA A 351 -9.70 -10.17 -5.95
C ALA A 351 -8.81 -9.75 -7.12
N MET A 352 -8.44 -8.47 -7.22
CA MET A 352 -7.65 -7.93 -8.32
C MET A 352 -6.20 -8.45 -8.31
N SER A 353 -5.59 -8.60 -7.14
CA SER A 353 -4.20 -9.06 -7.00
C SER A 353 -3.94 -10.45 -7.64
N PRO A 354 -4.72 -11.51 -7.34
CA PRO A 354 -4.52 -12.80 -8.00
C PRO A 354 -4.78 -12.76 -9.51
N LEU A 355 -5.72 -11.92 -9.99
CA LEU A 355 -5.98 -11.76 -11.43
C LEU A 355 -4.77 -11.13 -12.14
N LEU A 356 -4.16 -10.11 -11.55
CA LEU A 356 -2.96 -9.48 -12.10
C LEU A 356 -1.76 -10.44 -12.10
N LEU A 357 -1.57 -11.21 -11.02
CA LEU A 357 -0.48 -12.18 -10.91
C LEU A 357 -0.65 -13.36 -11.87
N ALA A 358 -1.89 -13.82 -12.11
CA ALA A 358 -2.19 -14.88 -13.08
C ALA A 358 -2.01 -14.41 -14.53
N ALA A 359 -2.24 -13.13 -14.81
CA ALA A 359 -2.11 -12.55 -16.14
C ALA A 359 -0.66 -12.27 -16.57
N ALA A 360 0.29 -12.20 -15.63
CA ALA A 360 1.68 -11.83 -15.89
C ALA A 360 2.64 -12.98 -15.55
N PRO A 361 3.49 -13.42 -16.52
CA PRO A 361 4.61 -14.31 -16.23
C PRO A 361 5.50 -13.75 -15.11
N PRO A 362 6.20 -14.61 -14.33
CA PRO A 362 7.02 -14.17 -13.19
C PRO A 362 7.98 -13.00 -13.53
N ASP A 363 8.60 -13.01 -14.70
CA ASP A 363 9.57 -12.01 -15.16
C ASP A 363 8.92 -10.64 -15.50
N TYR A 364 7.61 -10.61 -15.77
CA TYR A 364 6.86 -9.40 -16.12
C TYR A 364 6.02 -8.84 -14.98
N ARG A 365 5.87 -9.56 -13.84
CA ARG A 365 5.01 -9.12 -12.72
C ARG A 365 5.41 -7.73 -12.19
N GLY A 366 6.72 -7.50 -11.99
CA GLY A 366 7.21 -6.19 -11.56
C GLY A 366 6.89 -5.06 -12.55
N ARG A 367 7.02 -5.34 -13.85
CA ARG A 367 6.74 -4.38 -14.93
C ARG A 367 5.25 -4.07 -15.06
N VAL A 368 4.39 -5.08 -14.88
CA VAL A 368 2.93 -4.91 -14.86
C VAL A 368 2.50 -4.04 -13.70
N MET A 369 3.03 -4.28 -12.48
CA MET A 369 2.73 -3.47 -11.31
C MET A 369 3.26 -2.04 -11.44
N ALA A 370 4.41 -1.84 -12.09
CA ALA A 370 4.99 -0.52 -12.36
C ALA A 370 4.13 0.34 -13.31
N VAL A 371 3.25 -0.27 -14.10
CA VAL A 371 2.26 0.44 -14.93
C VAL A 371 0.94 0.59 -14.19
N PHE A 372 0.47 -0.47 -13.54
CA PHE A 372 -0.86 -0.54 -12.94
C PHE A 372 -1.06 0.49 -11.80
N TYR A 373 -0.15 0.51 -10.81
CA TYR A 373 -0.31 1.39 -9.65
C TYR A 373 -0.21 2.89 -9.99
N PRO A 374 0.75 3.38 -10.78
CA PRO A 374 0.78 4.79 -11.15
C PRO A 374 -0.44 5.23 -11.95
N VAL A 375 -0.92 4.41 -12.88
CA VAL A 375 -2.10 4.76 -13.71
C VAL A 375 -3.36 4.82 -12.85
N THR A 376 -3.58 3.86 -11.95
CA THR A 376 -4.72 3.88 -11.03
C THR A 376 -4.65 5.07 -10.05
N ARG A 377 -3.46 5.40 -9.56
CA ARG A 377 -3.28 6.58 -8.70
C ARG A 377 -3.55 7.88 -9.44
N LEU A 378 -3.07 7.99 -10.68
CA LEU A 378 -3.35 9.15 -11.55
C LEU A 378 -4.85 9.28 -11.81
N ALA A 379 -5.55 8.18 -12.06
CA ALA A 379 -7.00 8.19 -12.25
C ALA A 379 -7.76 8.74 -11.03
N SER A 380 -7.38 8.30 -9.82
CA SER A 380 -7.95 8.82 -8.56
C SER A 380 -7.71 10.32 -8.39
N MET A 381 -6.49 10.80 -8.71
CA MET A 381 -6.16 12.23 -8.65
C MET A 381 -6.96 13.06 -9.65
N LEU A 382 -7.04 12.59 -10.90
CA LEU A 382 -7.80 13.27 -11.95
C LEU A 382 -9.29 13.30 -11.59
N SER A 383 -9.81 12.21 -11.05
CA SER A 383 -11.19 12.16 -10.56
C SER A 383 -11.44 13.18 -9.44
N ALA A 384 -10.56 13.25 -8.45
CA ALA A 384 -10.68 14.24 -7.37
C ALA A 384 -10.65 15.68 -7.91
N ALA A 385 -9.68 15.97 -8.81
CA ALA A 385 -9.57 17.29 -9.44
C ALA A 385 -10.80 17.66 -10.28
N LEU A 386 -11.24 16.72 -11.13
CA LEU A 386 -12.42 16.91 -11.97
C LEU A 386 -13.68 17.10 -11.13
N SER A 387 -13.86 16.27 -10.11
CA SER A 387 -15.01 16.36 -9.20
C SER A 387 -15.04 17.68 -8.44
N GLY A 388 -13.91 18.15 -7.91
CA GLY A 388 -13.81 19.43 -7.23
C GLY A 388 -14.04 20.62 -8.17
N TRP A 389 -13.52 20.54 -9.40
CA TRP A 389 -13.74 21.58 -10.41
C TRP A 389 -15.20 21.60 -10.87
N LEU A 390 -15.79 20.45 -11.16
CA LEU A 390 -17.21 20.38 -11.55
C LEU A 390 -18.14 20.92 -10.47
N ALA A 391 -17.90 20.55 -9.19
CA ALA A 391 -18.72 21.02 -8.07
C ALA A 391 -18.57 22.53 -7.85
N GLY A 392 -17.35 23.07 -8.01
CA GLY A 392 -17.07 24.49 -7.76
C GLY A 392 -17.38 25.43 -8.93
N SER A 393 -17.56 24.91 -10.16
CA SER A 393 -17.73 25.73 -11.36
C SER A 393 -18.94 25.33 -12.20
N VAL A 394 -18.86 24.20 -12.92
CA VAL A 394 -19.84 23.82 -13.96
C VAL A 394 -21.22 23.49 -13.37
N LEU A 395 -21.24 22.76 -12.27
CA LEU A 395 -22.47 22.30 -11.61
C LEU A 395 -22.88 23.19 -10.43
N ARG A 396 -22.17 24.28 -10.20
CA ARG A 396 -22.41 25.17 -9.06
C ARG A 396 -23.86 25.60 -8.92
N ASP A 397 -24.49 25.96 -10.05
CA ASP A 397 -25.86 26.48 -10.10
C ASP A 397 -26.88 25.37 -10.40
N VAL A 398 -26.44 24.12 -10.48
CA VAL A 398 -27.33 22.98 -10.66
C VAL A 398 -27.97 22.67 -9.32
N GLY A 399 -29.22 23.12 -9.17
CA GLY A 399 -30.06 22.82 -8.03
C GLY A 399 -31.48 22.63 -8.50
N GLY A 400 -32.14 21.59 -8.04
CA GLY A 400 -33.54 21.32 -8.41
C GLY A 400 -34.14 20.18 -7.60
N SER A 401 -35.44 20.00 -7.73
CA SER A 401 -36.12 18.82 -7.23
C SER A 401 -36.91 18.17 -8.35
N LEU A 402 -36.72 16.90 -8.57
CA LEU A 402 -37.49 16.11 -9.53
C LEU A 402 -38.11 14.92 -8.78
N GLY A 403 -39.44 14.81 -8.76
CA GLY A 403 -40.10 13.69 -8.09
C GLY A 403 -39.84 13.56 -6.60
N GLY A 404 -39.57 14.68 -5.89
CA GLY A 404 -39.26 14.70 -4.45
C GLY A 404 -37.78 14.46 -4.12
N LEU A 405 -36.94 14.13 -5.13
CA LEU A 405 -35.48 14.03 -4.96
C LEU A 405 -34.83 15.38 -5.20
N ARG A 406 -34.04 15.86 -4.26
CA ARG A 406 -33.23 17.06 -4.40
C ARG A 406 -31.93 16.70 -5.15
N PHE A 407 -31.54 17.57 -6.08
CA PHE A 407 -30.30 17.45 -6.86
C PHE A 407 -29.46 18.69 -6.56
N GLY A 408 -28.24 18.44 -6.11
CA GLY A 408 -27.21 19.44 -5.94
C GLY A 408 -25.93 19.05 -6.69
N PRO A 409 -24.90 19.90 -6.70
CA PRO A 409 -23.63 19.62 -7.40
C PRO A 409 -22.94 18.36 -6.88
N VAL A 410 -22.83 18.25 -5.56
CA VAL A 410 -22.03 17.20 -4.89
C VAL A 410 -22.68 15.83 -5.03
N ASP A 411 -23.98 15.73 -4.71
CA ASP A 411 -24.71 14.46 -4.80
C ASP A 411 -24.86 13.97 -6.25
N THR A 412 -24.99 14.89 -7.22
CA THR A 412 -25.01 14.56 -8.65
C THR A 412 -23.67 13.96 -9.11
N ILE A 413 -22.53 14.52 -8.69
CA ILE A 413 -21.20 14.00 -9.04
C ILE A 413 -20.97 12.63 -8.38
N ILE A 414 -21.35 12.45 -7.12
CA ILE A 414 -21.24 11.16 -6.44
C ILE A 414 -22.14 10.12 -7.11
N ALA A 415 -23.39 10.49 -7.49
CA ALA A 415 -24.29 9.61 -8.23
C ALA A 415 -23.73 9.20 -9.60
N ALA A 416 -23.20 10.16 -10.36
CA ALA A 416 -22.57 9.91 -11.64
C ALA A 416 -21.38 8.97 -11.51
N SER A 417 -20.54 9.18 -10.47
CA SER A 417 -19.40 8.29 -10.16
C SER A 417 -19.88 6.88 -9.81
N GLY A 418 -20.96 6.75 -9.02
CA GLY A 418 -21.57 5.45 -8.72
C GLY A 418 -22.13 4.75 -9.95
N LEU A 419 -22.76 5.49 -10.86
CA LEU A 419 -23.27 4.96 -12.12
C LEU A 419 -22.12 4.48 -13.04
N ILE A 420 -21.03 5.23 -13.12
CA ILE A 420 -19.83 4.84 -13.87
C ILE A 420 -19.25 3.53 -13.31
N VAL A 421 -19.14 3.40 -11.99
CA VAL A 421 -18.66 2.16 -11.34
C VAL A 421 -19.62 0.99 -11.59
N LEU A 422 -20.93 1.23 -11.58
CA LEU A 422 -21.94 0.23 -11.89
C LEU A 422 -21.82 -0.26 -13.35
N LEU A 423 -21.70 0.67 -14.31
CA LEU A 423 -21.49 0.35 -15.72
C LEU A 423 -20.18 -0.43 -15.94
N ALA A 424 -19.13 -0.10 -15.19
CA ALA A 424 -17.90 -0.89 -15.20
C ALA A 424 -18.13 -2.32 -14.71
N GLY A 425 -18.99 -2.53 -13.72
CA GLY A 425 -19.39 -3.86 -13.26
C GLY A 425 -20.10 -4.67 -14.34
N VAL A 426 -21.02 -4.04 -15.08
CA VAL A 426 -21.68 -4.65 -16.24
C VAL A 426 -20.66 -5.00 -17.34
N PHE A 427 -19.75 -4.08 -17.65
CA PHE A 427 -18.68 -4.33 -18.61
C PHE A 427 -17.76 -5.47 -18.15
N ALA A 428 -17.39 -5.51 -16.86
CA ALA A 428 -16.55 -6.56 -16.29
C ALA A 428 -17.19 -7.95 -16.42
N MET A 429 -18.51 -8.05 -16.27
CA MET A 429 -19.25 -9.29 -16.46
C MET A 429 -19.10 -9.86 -17.87
N ALA A 430 -19.06 -8.97 -18.87
CA ALA A 430 -18.92 -9.34 -20.29
C ALA A 430 -17.44 -9.49 -20.72
N ALA A 431 -16.54 -8.64 -20.22
CA ALA A 431 -15.17 -8.53 -20.71
C ALA A 431 -14.17 -9.47 -20.03
N LEU A 432 -14.45 -9.92 -18.78
CA LEU A 432 -13.54 -10.82 -18.09
C LEU A 432 -13.81 -12.28 -18.52
N PRO A 433 -12.85 -13.00 -19.15
CA PRO A 433 -13.03 -14.38 -19.56
C PRO A 433 -13.15 -15.32 -18.36
N ASP A 434 -13.86 -16.43 -18.52
CA ASP A 434 -13.89 -17.51 -17.53
C ASP A 434 -12.52 -18.20 -17.48
N THR A 435 -11.62 -17.63 -16.73
CA THR A 435 -10.34 -18.29 -16.47
C THR A 435 -10.63 -19.46 -15.53
N GLY A 436 -10.37 -20.68 -15.97
CA GLY A 436 -10.46 -21.91 -15.16
C GLY A 436 -9.47 -21.97 -13.98
N ALA A 437 -8.90 -20.83 -13.59
CA ALA A 437 -7.95 -20.69 -12.49
C ALA A 437 -8.54 -21.16 -11.13
N GLY A 438 -9.86 -21.05 -10.93
CA GLY A 438 -10.51 -21.62 -9.75
C GLY A 438 -10.54 -23.16 -9.78
N LYS A 439 -10.66 -23.75 -10.96
CA LYS A 439 -10.61 -25.22 -11.14
C LYS A 439 -9.16 -25.74 -11.10
N ALA A 440 -8.20 -24.97 -11.56
CA ALA A 440 -6.78 -25.35 -11.47
C ALA A 440 -6.24 -25.27 -10.03
N ALA A 441 -6.62 -24.24 -9.27
CA ALA A 441 -6.28 -24.14 -7.84
C ALA A 441 -6.98 -25.21 -6.98
N ALA A 442 -8.24 -25.54 -7.27
CA ALA A 442 -8.93 -26.64 -6.63
C ALA A 442 -8.29 -28.00 -6.94
N ARG A 443 -7.88 -28.25 -8.18
CA ARG A 443 -7.19 -29.50 -8.57
C ARG A 443 -5.77 -29.58 -7.97
N ALA A 444 -5.02 -28.46 -7.91
CA ALA A 444 -3.72 -28.45 -7.24
C ALA A 444 -3.82 -28.64 -5.72
N GLY A 445 -4.93 -28.26 -5.11
CA GLY A 445 -5.24 -28.55 -3.69
C GLY A 445 -5.67 -29.99 -3.44
N GLU A 446 -6.37 -30.61 -4.40
CA GLU A 446 -6.74 -32.04 -4.33
C GLU A 446 -5.54 -32.97 -4.59
N ASP A 447 -4.63 -32.61 -5.51
CA ASP A 447 -3.41 -33.37 -5.77
C ASP A 447 -2.40 -33.31 -4.60
N THR A 448 -2.45 -32.28 -3.77
CA THR A 448 -1.64 -32.17 -2.53
C THR A 448 -2.34 -32.83 -1.32
N ALA A 449 -3.62 -33.15 -1.42
CA ALA A 449 -4.40 -33.80 -0.37
C ALA A 449 -4.70 -35.27 -0.66
N ALA A 450 -4.10 -35.87 -1.70
CA ALA A 450 -4.20 -37.31 -1.90
C ALA A 450 -3.49 -38.01 -0.74
N PRO A 451 -4.16 -38.87 0.00
CA PRO A 451 -3.56 -39.61 1.11
C PRO A 451 -2.47 -40.54 0.56
N ALA A 452 -1.32 -40.50 1.19
CA ALA A 452 -0.27 -41.49 1.05
C ALA A 452 -0.69 -42.81 1.73
N ASP A 453 -1.75 -43.43 1.20
CA ASP A 453 -2.21 -44.71 1.71
C ASP A 453 -2.81 -45.54 0.56
N GLN A 454 -1.93 -46.01 -0.33
CA GLN A 454 -2.09 -47.25 -1.07
C GLN A 454 -0.68 -47.79 -1.28
N ALA A 455 -0.11 -48.31 -0.18
CA ALA A 455 0.90 -49.35 -0.25
C ALA A 455 0.17 -50.62 -0.74
N ASP A 456 0.43 -51.00 -1.97
CA ASP A 456 0.02 -52.24 -2.57
C ASP A 456 0.55 -53.41 -1.72
N PRO A 457 -0.27 -54.39 -1.30
CA PRO A 457 0.21 -55.49 -0.52
C PRO A 457 1.12 -56.40 -1.38
N ALA A 458 2.31 -56.65 -0.88
CA ALA A 458 3.32 -57.49 -1.40
C ALA A 458 2.82 -58.84 -1.93
N ASP A 459 3.13 -59.17 -3.17
CA ASP A 459 3.07 -60.49 -3.75
C ASP A 459 4.23 -61.32 -3.19
N PRO A 460 3.99 -62.56 -2.68
CA PRO A 460 5.01 -63.33 -2.01
C PRO A 460 5.85 -64.18 -3.01
N ALA A 461 7.17 -64.01 -2.89
CA ALA A 461 8.22 -64.98 -3.11
C ALA A 461 8.42 -65.59 -4.50
N ASP A 462 9.53 -65.23 -5.10
CA ASP A 462 10.35 -66.16 -5.90
C ASP A 462 11.83 -66.11 -5.40
N PRO A 463 12.36 -67.23 -4.85
CA PRO A 463 13.72 -67.26 -4.35
C PRO A 463 14.64 -67.90 -5.40
N ALA A 464 15.23 -67.12 -6.30
CA ALA A 464 16.44 -67.57 -7.01
C ALA A 464 17.08 -66.43 -7.81
N GLY A 465 18.13 -65.84 -7.28
CA GLY A 465 18.99 -64.89 -7.97
C GLY A 465 20.29 -64.69 -7.20
N GLN A 466 21.21 -65.61 -7.43
CA GLN A 466 22.58 -65.60 -6.90
C GLN A 466 23.27 -64.28 -7.22
N ALA A 467 23.73 -63.58 -6.17
CA ALA A 467 24.57 -62.40 -6.29
C ALA A 467 25.97 -62.79 -6.81
N ASP A 468 26.40 -62.20 -7.92
CA ASP A 468 27.72 -62.29 -8.48
C ASP A 468 28.72 -61.50 -7.59
N PRO A 469 29.73 -62.15 -6.99
CA PRO A 469 30.69 -61.49 -6.11
C PRO A 469 31.69 -60.56 -6.84
N ALA A 470 31.70 -60.52 -8.18
CA ALA A 470 32.66 -59.75 -8.96
C ALA A 470 32.35 -58.24 -9.10
N ALA A 471 31.14 -57.80 -8.70
CA ALA A 471 30.77 -56.39 -8.76
C ALA A 471 31.24 -55.55 -7.56
N LYS A 472 31.56 -56.18 -6.44
CA LYS A 472 32.02 -55.51 -5.21
C LYS A 472 33.52 -55.20 -5.23
N GLU A 473 34.31 -55.98 -5.93
CA GLU A 473 35.76 -55.72 -6.07
C GLU A 473 36.14 -54.60 -7.03
N ARG A 474 35.24 -54.20 -7.95
CA ARG A 474 35.50 -53.08 -8.87
C ARG A 474 35.18 -51.71 -8.25
N GLN A 475 34.35 -51.68 -7.25
CA GLN A 475 33.96 -50.41 -6.58
C GLN A 475 35.00 -50.02 -5.50
N ASP A 476 35.65 -51.00 -4.88
CA ASP A 476 36.72 -50.77 -3.89
C ASP A 476 38.08 -50.44 -4.52
N ALA A 477 38.29 -50.78 -5.80
CA ALA A 477 39.53 -50.45 -6.53
C ALA A 477 39.58 -49.02 -7.06
N GLU A 478 38.43 -48.39 -7.28
CA GLU A 478 38.35 -47.00 -7.78
C GLU A 478 38.44 -45.94 -6.65
N VAL A 479 38.21 -46.34 -5.40
CA VAL A 479 38.36 -45.47 -4.20
C VAL A 479 39.81 -45.40 -3.72
N VAL A 480 40.66 -46.42 -4.03
CA VAL A 480 42.07 -46.43 -3.60
C VAL A 480 42.97 -45.67 -4.58
N ALA A 481 42.59 -45.52 -5.86
CA ALA A 481 43.38 -44.81 -6.86
C ALA A 481 43.31 -43.26 -6.76
N HIS A 482 42.38 -42.71 -5.98
CA HIS A 482 42.25 -41.25 -5.82
C HIS A 482 42.86 -40.69 -4.52
N HIS A 483 43.54 -41.52 -3.72
CA HIS A 483 44.13 -41.10 -2.44
C HIS A 483 45.66 -41.01 -2.46
N ASP A 484 46.34 -41.44 -3.56
CA ASP A 484 47.81 -41.49 -3.63
C ASP A 484 48.46 -40.34 -4.43
N ASP A 485 47.66 -39.49 -5.12
CA ASP A 485 48.17 -38.33 -5.87
C ASP A 485 48.16 -37.00 -5.07
N GLY A 486 47.76 -37.01 -3.80
CA GLY A 486 47.67 -35.81 -2.94
C GLY A 486 48.87 -35.54 -2.03
N GLU A 487 49.76 -36.50 -1.83
CA GLU A 487 50.86 -36.39 -0.81
C GLU A 487 52.26 -36.10 -1.36
N LEU A 488 52.45 -35.97 -2.65
CA LEU A 488 53.77 -35.71 -3.24
C LEU A 488 54.04 -34.26 -3.66
N SER A 489 53.10 -33.31 -3.42
CA SER A 489 53.32 -31.90 -3.77
C SER A 489 53.61 -30.95 -2.59
N ALA A 490 53.78 -31.46 -1.36
CA ALA A 490 53.96 -30.62 -0.17
C ALA A 490 55.36 -30.71 0.48
N ARG A 491 56.41 -31.17 -0.24
CA ARG A 491 57.76 -31.31 0.33
C ARG A 491 58.89 -30.73 -0.52
N ALA A 492 58.72 -29.59 -1.12
CA ALA A 492 59.80 -28.90 -1.82
C ALA A 492 59.67 -27.40 -1.80
N THR A 493 59.75 -26.76 -0.65
CA THR A 493 60.27 -25.38 -0.48
C THR A 493 60.39 -25.07 1.02
N ASP A 494 61.45 -25.56 1.61
CA ASP A 494 62.00 -24.99 2.85
C ASP A 494 63.53 -25.13 2.81
N ARG A 495 64.23 -24.04 2.47
CA ARG A 495 65.60 -23.75 2.92
C ARG A 495 66.10 -22.41 2.37
N SER A 496 66.67 -21.67 3.35
CA SER A 496 67.63 -20.54 3.23
C SER A 496 66.98 -19.16 2.99
N ASP A 497 67.30 -18.10 3.68
CA ASP A 497 68.36 -17.76 4.62
C ASP A 497 67.93 -16.50 5.43
N ASP A 498 68.15 -16.51 6.74
CA ASP A 498 68.34 -15.31 7.57
C ASP A 498 69.79 -14.77 7.35
N PRO A 499 70.11 -13.47 7.39
CA PRO A 499 70.36 -12.82 8.63
C PRO A 499 70.04 -11.31 8.70
N ARG A 500 69.78 -10.85 9.91
CA ARG A 500 69.89 -9.48 10.42
C ARG A 500 71.33 -8.92 10.29
N PRO A 501 71.69 -7.65 10.73
CA PRO A 501 70.88 -6.52 11.24
C PRO A 501 71.37 -5.13 10.76
N THR A 502 70.83 -4.07 11.41
CA THR A 502 71.43 -2.74 11.77
C THR A 502 70.98 -1.49 11.03
N ASP A 503 70.46 -0.57 11.88
CA ASP A 503 70.70 0.86 12.00
C ASP A 503 70.27 1.85 10.90
N GLY A 504 69.40 2.80 11.38
CA GLY A 504 69.12 4.10 10.79
C GLY A 504 67.75 4.62 11.19
#